data_1c91d1fe9368eba503189ec58d950096
#
_entry.id   1c91d1fe9368eba503189ec58d950096
#
_cell.length_a   1.000
_cell.length_b   1.000
_cell.length_c   1.000
_cell.angle_alpha   90.00
_cell.angle_beta   90.00
_cell.angle_gamma   90.00
#
_symmetry.space_group_name_H-M   'P 1'
#
loop_
_entity.id
_entity.type
_entity.pdbx_description
1 polymer ?
#
loop_
_entity_poly.entity_id
_entity_poly.type
_entity_poly.pdbx_seq_one_letter_code
_entity_poly.pdbx_strand_id
1 'polypeptide(L)'
;MAIYELDGTRPELPADGLYWVAETASVIGRVRLHSDVSIWWGSVLRGDNEWIELGERSQIQDNATLHTDPGFPLTIGRECVIGHNVILHGCTVGDNSLIGMGAIMLNGAKIGKNSLVGAGSVVTEGKGFPDNAVIVGAPAKLIREADDKTRAMTARGASKPPL
;
A
#
# COMPACT_ATOMS: atom_id res chain seq x y z
N MET A 1 -10.88 15.41 8.70
CA MET A 1 -10.58 14.57 7.52
C MET A 1 -9.72 15.40 6.57
N ALA A 2 -8.53 14.92 6.31
CA ALA A 2 -7.54 15.70 5.59
C ALA A 2 -7.41 15.23 4.14
N ILE A 3 -8.38 15.63 3.32
CA ILE A 3 -8.41 15.38 1.88
C ILE A 3 -8.17 16.71 1.18
N TYR A 4 -7.07 16.82 0.45
CA TYR A 4 -6.58 18.07 -0.13
C TYR A 4 -6.52 18.01 -1.64
N GLU A 5 -6.99 19.08 -2.27
CA GLU A 5 -6.70 19.34 -3.67
C GLU A 5 -5.27 19.85 -3.83
N LEU A 6 -4.58 19.42 -4.87
CA LEU A 6 -3.25 19.89 -5.23
C LEU A 6 -3.16 20.09 -6.73
N ASP A 7 -2.74 21.28 -7.17
CA ASP A 7 -2.60 21.65 -8.58
C ASP A 7 -3.86 21.35 -9.40
N GLY A 8 -5.02 21.68 -8.84
CA GLY A 8 -6.31 21.51 -9.51
C GLY A 8 -6.84 20.06 -9.52
N THR A 9 -6.13 19.12 -8.91
CA THR A 9 -6.56 17.72 -8.82
C THR A 9 -6.93 17.36 -7.39
N ARG A 10 -8.12 16.83 -7.23
CA ARG A 10 -8.66 16.36 -5.96
C ARG A 10 -8.61 14.84 -5.90
N PRO A 11 -8.40 14.24 -4.72
CA PRO A 11 -8.52 12.79 -4.58
C PRO A 11 -9.88 12.28 -5.07
N GLU A 12 -9.87 11.17 -5.79
CA GLU A 12 -11.06 10.47 -6.24
C GLU A 12 -11.51 9.48 -5.17
N LEU A 13 -12.73 9.66 -4.68
CA LEU A 13 -13.32 8.83 -3.63
C LEU A 13 -14.33 7.86 -4.24
N PRO A 14 -14.59 6.69 -3.61
CA PRO A 14 -15.56 5.74 -4.16
C PRO A 14 -16.97 6.31 -4.16
N ALA A 15 -17.71 6.05 -5.24
CA ALA A 15 -19.06 6.59 -5.47
C ALA A 15 -20.08 6.12 -4.41
N ASP A 16 -19.86 4.95 -3.82
CA ASP A 16 -20.72 4.41 -2.75
C ASP A 16 -20.47 5.05 -1.38
N GLY A 17 -19.43 5.89 -1.26
CA GLY A 17 -19.08 6.57 -0.01
C GLY A 17 -18.44 5.65 1.03
N LEU A 18 -18.13 4.41 0.69
CA LEU A 18 -17.54 3.44 1.60
C LEU A 18 -16.02 3.59 1.64
N TYR A 19 -15.54 4.41 2.52
CA TYR A 19 -14.11 4.58 2.81
C TYR A 19 -13.94 5.22 4.18
N TRP A 20 -12.76 5.09 4.75
CA TRP A 20 -12.44 5.73 6.02
C TRP A 20 -11.03 6.33 6.01
N VAL A 21 -10.92 7.57 6.42
CA VAL A 21 -9.64 8.29 6.54
C VAL A 21 -9.56 8.87 7.94
N ALA A 22 -8.54 8.50 8.69
CA ALA A 22 -8.32 9.00 10.05
C ALA A 22 -8.14 10.52 10.05
N GLU A 23 -8.54 11.17 11.13
CA GLU A 23 -8.48 12.61 11.29
C GLU A 23 -7.09 13.21 11.03
N THR A 24 -6.04 12.50 11.44
CA THR A 24 -4.64 12.94 11.28
C THR A 24 -3.97 12.42 10.02
N ALA A 25 -4.65 11.61 9.21
CA ALA A 25 -4.13 11.19 7.92
C ALA A 25 -4.31 12.28 6.87
N SER A 26 -3.42 12.33 5.88
CA SER A 26 -3.47 13.30 4.79
C SER A 26 -3.51 12.61 3.44
N VAL A 27 -4.53 12.90 2.64
CA VAL A 27 -4.73 12.37 1.29
C VAL A 27 -4.73 13.54 0.32
N ILE A 28 -3.73 13.62 -0.55
CA ILE A 28 -3.37 14.84 -1.27
C ILE A 28 -3.26 14.58 -2.78
N GLY A 29 -4.03 15.31 -3.58
CA GLY A 29 -3.89 15.36 -5.03
C GLY A 29 -4.33 14.08 -5.74
N ARG A 30 -3.45 13.52 -6.58
CA ARG A 30 -3.73 12.36 -7.43
C ARG A 30 -3.74 11.06 -6.65
N VAL A 31 -4.78 10.87 -5.86
CA VAL A 31 -5.03 9.65 -5.08
C VAL A 31 -6.41 9.13 -5.43
N ARG A 32 -6.50 7.84 -5.77
CA ARG A 32 -7.78 7.17 -6.06
C ARG A 32 -8.03 6.07 -5.05
N LEU A 33 -9.13 6.21 -4.30
CA LEU A 33 -9.57 5.22 -3.32
C LEU A 33 -10.75 4.43 -3.87
N HIS A 34 -10.64 3.11 -3.83
CA HIS A 34 -11.77 2.22 -4.11
C HIS A 34 -12.57 1.91 -2.84
N SER A 35 -13.66 1.15 -2.96
CA SER A 35 -14.59 0.87 -1.85
C SER A 35 -13.90 0.16 -0.68
N ASP A 36 -14.32 0.53 0.53
CA ASP A 36 -13.85 -0.04 1.80
C ASP A 36 -12.35 0.12 2.08
N VAL A 37 -11.69 1.07 1.42
CA VAL A 37 -10.32 1.44 1.75
C VAL A 37 -10.30 2.16 3.10
N SER A 38 -9.31 1.84 3.93
CA SER A 38 -9.08 2.55 5.19
C SER A 38 -7.65 3.09 5.29
N ILE A 39 -7.54 4.34 5.72
CA ILE A 39 -6.25 5.03 5.89
C ILE A 39 -6.17 5.52 7.34
N TRP A 40 -5.19 4.98 8.06
CA TRP A 40 -5.08 5.09 9.50
C TRP A 40 -4.25 6.30 9.95
N TRP A 41 -4.19 6.55 11.24
CA TRP A 41 -3.66 7.78 11.81
C TRP A 41 -2.22 8.09 11.39
N GLY A 42 -1.97 9.34 11.05
CA GLY A 42 -0.64 9.85 10.71
C GLY A 42 -0.13 9.47 9.33
N SER A 43 -0.88 8.68 8.56
CA SER A 43 -0.46 8.30 7.21
C SER A 43 -0.58 9.46 6.23
N VAL A 44 0.36 9.52 5.29
CA VAL A 44 0.40 10.55 4.24
C VAL A 44 0.46 9.91 2.86
N LEU A 45 -0.53 10.22 2.03
CA LEU A 45 -0.58 9.83 0.62
C LEU A 45 -0.51 11.10 -0.21
N ARG A 46 0.64 11.32 -0.86
CA ARG A 46 0.85 12.53 -1.66
C ARG A 46 1.06 12.20 -3.14
N GLY A 47 0.01 12.43 -3.93
CA GLY A 47 0.01 12.26 -5.38
C GLY A 47 0.25 13.58 -6.10
N ASP A 48 1.47 14.06 -6.07
CA ASP A 48 1.87 15.30 -6.75
C ASP A 48 2.59 15.07 -8.08
N ASN A 49 2.98 13.85 -8.39
CA ASN A 49 3.60 13.47 -9.67
C ASN A 49 2.69 12.50 -10.45
N GLU A 50 2.60 11.27 -9.99
CA GLU A 50 1.78 10.22 -10.59
C GLU A 50 0.62 9.84 -9.67
N TRP A 51 -0.33 9.05 -10.18
CA TRP A 51 -1.44 8.55 -9.38
C TRP A 51 -1.01 7.52 -8.34
N ILE A 52 -1.63 7.62 -7.16
CA ILE A 52 -1.62 6.60 -6.11
C ILE A 52 -2.99 5.96 -6.11
N GLU A 53 -3.07 4.68 -6.42
CA GLU A 53 -4.34 3.95 -6.49
C GLU A 53 -4.39 2.82 -5.46
N LEU A 54 -5.45 2.80 -4.66
CA LEU A 54 -5.68 1.78 -3.64
C LEU A 54 -6.92 0.97 -3.99
N GLY A 55 -6.71 -0.33 -4.20
CA GLY A 55 -7.78 -1.28 -4.50
C GLY A 55 -8.71 -1.54 -3.32
N GLU A 56 -9.87 -2.12 -3.62
CA GLU A 56 -10.93 -2.37 -2.63
C GLU A 56 -10.44 -3.09 -1.38
N ARG A 57 -10.95 -2.68 -0.22
CA ARG A 57 -10.68 -3.27 1.10
C ARG A 57 -9.22 -3.27 1.53
N SER A 58 -8.37 -2.48 0.88
CA SER A 58 -6.99 -2.33 1.29
C SER A 58 -6.86 -1.36 2.47
N GLN A 59 -5.86 -1.62 3.31
CA GLN A 59 -5.58 -0.83 4.52
C GLN A 59 -4.21 -0.20 4.46
N ILE A 60 -4.14 1.08 4.77
CA ILE A 60 -2.88 1.79 5.01
C ILE A 60 -2.81 2.07 6.49
N GLN A 61 -1.96 1.35 7.19
CA GLN A 61 -1.85 1.46 8.65
C GLN A 61 -1.07 2.70 9.08
N ASP A 62 -1.06 2.95 10.38
CA ASP A 62 -0.58 4.19 10.99
C ASP A 62 0.84 4.57 10.54
N ASN A 63 1.04 5.86 10.30
CA ASN A 63 2.32 6.49 9.97
C ASN A 63 2.99 5.97 8.68
N ALA A 64 2.22 5.39 7.76
CA ALA A 64 2.74 5.01 6.46
C ALA A 64 2.86 6.25 5.55
N THR A 65 3.85 6.23 4.66
CA THR A 65 4.08 7.31 3.70
C THR A 65 4.07 6.73 2.28
N LEU A 66 3.19 7.25 1.44
CA LEU A 66 3.03 6.85 0.05
C LEU A 66 3.29 8.07 -0.85
N HIS A 67 4.22 7.92 -1.77
CA HIS A 67 4.61 8.98 -2.69
C HIS A 67 4.98 8.41 -4.07
N THR A 68 5.13 9.28 -5.06
CA THR A 68 5.45 8.93 -6.44
C THR A 68 6.50 9.86 -6.99
N ASP A 69 7.30 9.36 -7.94
CA ASP A 69 8.13 10.17 -8.83
C ASP A 69 7.54 10.17 -10.25
N PRO A 70 7.88 11.14 -11.10
CA PRO A 70 7.46 11.12 -12.50
C PRO A 70 7.84 9.80 -13.20
N GLY A 71 6.84 9.16 -13.84
CA GLY A 71 7.00 7.86 -14.50
C GLY A 71 6.87 6.64 -13.59
N PHE A 72 6.68 6.84 -12.28
CA PHE A 72 6.55 5.75 -11.30
C PHE A 72 5.25 5.89 -10.50
N PRO A 73 4.09 5.49 -11.07
CA PRO A 73 2.85 5.46 -10.32
C PRO A 73 2.90 4.42 -9.20
N LEU A 74 2.07 4.61 -8.19
CA LEU A 74 1.96 3.70 -7.06
C LEU A 74 0.61 3.00 -7.12
N THR A 75 0.62 1.68 -7.26
CA THR A 75 -0.60 0.87 -7.36
C THR A 75 -0.61 -0.20 -6.29
N ILE A 76 -1.64 -0.19 -5.47
CA ILE A 76 -1.91 -1.20 -4.47
C ILE A 76 -3.19 -1.93 -4.90
N GLY A 77 -3.11 -3.25 -5.00
CA GLY A 77 -4.24 -4.09 -5.35
C GLY A 77 -5.32 -4.10 -4.27
N ARG A 78 -6.28 -4.99 -4.42
CA ARG A 78 -7.36 -5.18 -3.47
C ARG A 78 -6.94 -6.05 -2.30
N GLU A 79 -7.56 -5.83 -1.14
CA GLU A 79 -7.35 -6.63 0.07
C GLU A 79 -5.88 -6.68 0.53
N CYS A 80 -5.14 -5.61 0.27
CA CYS A 80 -3.76 -5.47 0.73
C CYS A 80 -3.70 -4.83 2.11
N VAL A 81 -2.68 -5.22 2.88
CA VAL A 81 -2.36 -4.58 4.15
C VAL A 81 -0.98 -3.95 4.07
N ILE A 82 -0.94 -2.66 4.20
CA ILE A 82 0.31 -1.90 4.29
C ILE A 82 0.54 -1.57 5.75
N GLY A 83 1.56 -2.18 6.32
CA GLY A 83 1.85 -2.14 7.77
C GLY A 83 2.26 -0.76 8.28
N HIS A 84 2.33 -0.63 9.60
CA HIS A 84 2.74 0.60 10.27
C HIS A 84 4.13 1.05 9.82
N ASN A 85 4.30 2.35 9.65
CA ASN A 85 5.58 2.97 9.29
C ASN A 85 6.17 2.49 7.95
N VAL A 86 5.38 1.92 7.06
CA VAL A 86 5.82 1.51 5.72
C VAL A 86 6.02 2.73 4.84
N ILE A 87 7.05 2.69 4.00
CA ILE A 87 7.25 3.67 2.94
C ILE A 87 7.08 2.96 1.59
N LEU A 88 6.10 3.42 0.81
CA LEU A 88 5.91 2.97 -0.57
C LEU A 88 6.18 4.15 -1.51
N HIS A 89 7.07 3.96 -2.46
CA HIS A 89 7.47 5.00 -3.36
C HIS A 89 7.49 4.50 -4.81
N GLY A 90 6.46 4.87 -5.59
CA GLY A 90 6.40 4.54 -7.02
C GLY A 90 6.47 3.04 -7.33
N CYS A 91 5.79 2.20 -6.55
CA CYS A 91 5.88 0.75 -6.62
C CYS A 91 4.50 0.11 -6.85
N THR A 92 4.49 -1.20 -7.03
CA THR A 92 3.27 -1.99 -7.24
C THR A 92 3.18 -3.13 -6.24
N VAL A 93 2.03 -3.26 -5.60
CA VAL A 93 1.69 -4.34 -4.67
C VAL A 93 0.50 -5.10 -5.21
N GLY A 94 0.66 -6.39 -5.47
CA GLY A 94 -0.41 -7.26 -5.99
C GLY A 94 -1.47 -7.58 -4.94
N ASP A 95 -2.63 -8.05 -5.39
CA ASP A 95 -3.79 -8.33 -4.53
C ASP A 95 -3.45 -9.29 -3.37
N ASN A 96 -4.15 -9.13 -2.25
CA ASN A 96 -4.05 -9.99 -1.06
C ASN A 96 -2.63 -10.08 -0.47
N SER A 97 -1.82 -9.06 -0.64
CA SER A 97 -0.45 -9.05 -0.13
C SER A 97 -0.34 -8.21 1.15
N LEU A 98 0.62 -8.57 1.98
CA LEU A 98 0.92 -7.86 3.23
C LEU A 98 2.34 -7.32 3.18
N ILE A 99 2.46 -6.02 3.39
CA ILE A 99 3.75 -5.35 3.53
C ILE A 99 4.00 -5.10 5.01
N GLY A 100 4.99 -5.76 5.55
CA GLY A 100 5.29 -5.74 6.99
C GLY A 100 5.74 -4.39 7.50
N MET A 101 5.59 -4.18 8.81
CA MET A 101 5.92 -2.92 9.50
C MET A 101 7.31 -2.42 9.16
N GLY A 102 7.44 -1.14 8.85
CA GLY A 102 8.72 -0.49 8.59
C GLY A 102 9.40 -0.89 7.28
N ALA A 103 8.76 -1.68 6.42
CA ALA A 103 9.32 -2.01 5.13
C ALA A 103 9.36 -0.78 4.21
N ILE A 104 10.31 -0.78 3.28
CA ILE A 104 10.51 0.28 2.29
C ILE A 104 10.51 -0.35 0.91
N MET A 105 9.69 0.18 0.00
CA MET A 105 9.67 -0.23 -1.40
C MET A 105 9.94 0.99 -2.29
N LEU A 106 10.91 0.87 -3.19
CA LEU A 106 11.40 1.97 -4.01
C LEU A 106 10.83 1.92 -5.45
N ASN A 107 11.13 2.97 -6.24
CA ASN A 107 10.58 3.15 -7.58
C ASN A 107 10.69 1.92 -8.47
N GLY A 108 9.58 1.53 -9.08
CA GLY A 108 9.52 0.40 -10.00
C GLY A 108 9.57 -0.98 -9.35
N ALA A 109 9.66 -1.06 -8.02
CA ALA A 109 9.57 -2.34 -7.32
C ALA A 109 8.18 -2.94 -7.48
N LYS A 110 8.10 -4.28 -7.61
CA LYS A 110 6.83 -5.00 -7.81
C LYS A 110 6.77 -6.23 -6.93
N ILE A 111 5.72 -6.31 -6.13
CA ILE A 111 5.35 -7.48 -5.35
C ILE A 111 4.12 -8.10 -6.00
N GLY A 112 4.17 -9.40 -6.26
CA GLY A 112 3.04 -10.14 -6.82
C GLY A 112 1.90 -10.34 -5.84
N LYS A 113 0.88 -11.09 -6.25
CA LYS A 113 -0.30 -11.38 -5.43
C LYS A 113 0.01 -12.39 -4.32
N ASN A 114 -0.78 -12.37 -3.25
CA ASN A 114 -0.72 -13.34 -2.16
C ASN A 114 0.68 -13.44 -1.53
N SER A 115 1.38 -12.32 -1.43
CA SER A 115 2.77 -12.26 -1.00
C SER A 115 2.92 -11.55 0.34
N LEU A 116 4.00 -11.87 1.03
CA LEU A 116 4.37 -11.27 2.31
C LEU A 116 5.75 -10.64 2.20
N VAL A 117 5.84 -9.36 2.48
CA VAL A 117 7.12 -8.66 2.69
C VAL A 117 7.34 -8.55 4.19
N GLY A 118 8.45 -9.07 4.68
CA GLY A 118 8.78 -9.07 6.11
C GLY A 118 9.03 -7.66 6.65
N ALA A 119 8.79 -7.49 7.95
CA ALA A 119 9.04 -6.22 8.62
C ALA A 119 10.48 -5.73 8.42
N GLY A 120 10.65 -4.43 8.21
CA GLY A 120 11.96 -3.80 8.03
C GLY A 120 12.69 -4.15 6.73
N SER A 121 12.04 -4.83 5.79
CA SER A 121 12.65 -5.18 4.50
C SER A 121 12.79 -3.95 3.60
N VAL A 122 13.79 -3.98 2.71
CA VAL A 122 13.99 -2.95 1.69
C VAL A 122 13.94 -3.59 0.31
N VAL A 123 12.86 -3.33 -0.43
CA VAL A 123 12.71 -3.75 -1.83
C VAL A 123 13.25 -2.64 -2.71
N THR A 124 14.39 -2.91 -3.33
CA THR A 124 15.16 -1.90 -4.08
C THR A 124 14.51 -1.58 -5.44
N GLU A 125 14.96 -0.48 -6.05
CA GLU A 125 14.42 0.00 -7.32
C GLU A 125 14.37 -1.09 -8.40
N GLY A 126 13.23 -1.17 -9.09
CA GLY A 126 13.04 -2.07 -10.22
C GLY A 126 12.99 -3.56 -9.87
N LYS A 127 13.12 -3.92 -8.60
CA LYS A 127 13.13 -5.32 -8.18
C LYS A 127 11.72 -5.89 -8.22
N GLY A 128 11.55 -6.99 -8.97
CA GLY A 128 10.27 -7.70 -9.07
C GLY A 128 10.31 -9.06 -8.37
N PHE A 129 9.19 -9.42 -7.73
CA PHE A 129 8.99 -10.72 -7.12
C PHE A 129 7.68 -11.34 -7.62
N PRO A 130 7.63 -12.67 -7.78
CA PRO A 130 6.44 -13.34 -8.30
C PRO A 130 5.30 -13.37 -7.28
N ASP A 131 4.15 -13.90 -7.71
CA ASP A 131 3.03 -14.20 -6.82
C ASP A 131 3.43 -15.28 -5.78
N ASN A 132 2.73 -15.31 -4.67
CA ASN A 132 2.90 -16.30 -3.61
C ASN A 132 4.33 -16.36 -3.04
N ALA A 133 4.93 -15.20 -2.83
CA ALA A 133 6.32 -15.08 -2.37
C ALA A 133 6.39 -14.57 -0.91
N VAL A 134 7.34 -15.10 -0.16
CA VAL A 134 7.78 -14.53 1.10
C VAL A 134 9.13 -13.87 0.89
N ILE A 135 9.20 -12.58 1.12
CA ILE A 135 10.28 -11.69 0.74
C ILE A 135 10.79 -10.99 2.01
N VAL A 136 12.07 -11.12 2.32
CA VAL A 136 12.65 -10.59 3.57
C VAL A 136 14.05 -10.07 3.34
N GLY A 137 14.40 -9.03 4.07
CA GLY A 137 15.77 -8.53 4.19
C GLY A 137 15.99 -7.16 3.58
N ALA A 138 17.21 -6.65 3.77
CA ALA A 138 17.67 -5.37 3.24
C ALA A 138 19.08 -5.56 2.65
N PRO A 139 19.24 -5.74 1.33
CA PRO A 139 18.19 -5.80 0.31
C PRO A 139 17.29 -7.05 0.43
N ALA A 140 16.02 -6.88 0.10
CA ALA A 140 15.04 -7.95 0.23
C ALA A 140 15.27 -9.07 -0.81
N LYS A 141 15.04 -10.30 -0.39
CA LYS A 141 15.17 -11.51 -1.21
C LYS A 141 13.97 -12.42 -1.02
N LEU A 142 13.65 -13.17 -2.08
CA LEU A 142 12.70 -14.27 -2.00
C LEU A 142 13.31 -15.39 -1.15
N ILE A 143 12.69 -15.70 -0.02
CA ILE A 143 13.20 -16.73 0.90
C ILE A 143 12.45 -18.06 0.81
N ARG A 144 11.19 -18.01 0.41
CA ARG A 144 10.35 -19.20 0.20
C ARG A 144 9.04 -18.84 -0.48
N GLU A 145 8.30 -19.82 -0.92
CA GLU A 145 6.93 -19.67 -1.39
C GLU A 145 5.98 -19.49 -0.18
N ALA A 146 4.91 -18.73 -0.37
CA ALA A 146 3.89 -18.54 0.64
C ALA A 146 3.11 -19.86 0.84
N ASP A 147 3.02 -20.31 2.09
CA ASP A 147 2.23 -21.46 2.50
C ASP A 147 0.81 -21.05 2.95
N ASP A 148 -0.01 -22.02 3.36
CA ASP A 148 -1.37 -21.74 3.82
C ASP A 148 -1.40 -20.84 5.05
N LYS A 149 -0.42 -20.96 5.95
CA LYS A 149 -0.29 -20.09 7.12
C LYS A 149 -0.01 -18.64 6.72
N THR A 150 0.89 -18.43 5.75
CA THR A 150 1.22 -17.11 5.22
C THR A 150 -0.02 -16.47 4.56
N ARG A 151 -0.70 -17.22 3.72
CA ARG A 151 -1.93 -16.74 3.05
C ARG A 151 -3.03 -16.39 4.08
N ALA A 152 -3.16 -17.15 5.14
CA ALA A 152 -4.10 -16.85 6.23
C ALA A 152 -3.73 -15.54 6.95
N MET A 153 -2.45 -15.26 7.14
CA MET A 153 -1.98 -13.99 7.71
C MET A 153 -2.33 -12.79 6.83
N THR A 154 -2.08 -12.87 5.53
CA THR A 154 -2.36 -11.78 4.59
C THR A 154 -3.87 -11.51 4.53
N ALA A 155 -4.69 -12.55 4.45
CA ALA A 155 -6.15 -12.41 4.39
C ALA A 155 -6.77 -11.84 5.68
N ARG A 156 -6.24 -12.22 6.86
CA ARG A 156 -6.76 -11.75 8.16
C ARG A 156 -6.63 -10.25 8.33
N GLY A 157 -5.54 -9.68 7.87
CA GLY A 157 -5.31 -8.23 7.99
C GLY A 157 -6.35 -7.41 7.24
N ALA A 158 -6.70 -7.82 6.02
CA ALA A 158 -7.64 -7.11 5.17
C ALA A 158 -9.11 -7.25 5.61
N SER A 159 -9.43 -8.23 6.46
CA SER A 159 -10.82 -8.51 6.86
C SER A 159 -11.35 -7.63 8.00
N LYS A 160 -10.52 -6.78 8.61
CA LYS A 160 -10.97 -5.89 9.69
C LYS A 160 -11.66 -4.65 9.14
N PRO A 161 -12.94 -4.42 9.46
CA PRO A 161 -13.59 -3.19 9.07
C PRO A 161 -13.00 -1.99 9.82
N PRO A 162 -13.12 -0.79 9.27
CA PRO A 162 -12.82 0.45 9.98
C PRO A 162 -13.71 0.59 11.23
N LEU A 163 -13.24 1.31 12.21
CA LEU A 163 -13.98 1.60 13.44
C LEU A 163 -15.24 2.44 13.17
#